data_e1420e00c363b19e3caebae8baee5ca9
#
_entry.id   e1420e00c363b19e3caebae8baee5ca9
#
_cell.length_a   1.000
_cell.length_b   1.000
_cell.length_c   1.000
_cell.angle_alpha   90.00
_cell.angle_beta   90.00
_cell.angle_gamma   90.00
#
_symmetry.space_group_name_H-M   'P 1'
#
loop_
_entity.id
_entity.type
_entity.pdbx_description
1 polymer ?
#
loop_
_entity_poly.entity_id
_entity_poly.type
_entity_poly.pdbx_seq_one_letter_code
_entity_poly.pdbx_strand_id
1 'polypeptide(L)'
;MAKSIHTSDIDTIILACEAGIGSSLMSVNALKKKFKKAGIKDVNVIHKATAIVPKDAKLIICHNGIKDSVKAQAPNAVVVGFKMFFNDPVFDHIVQAFVDGTEISEN
;
A
#
# COMPACT_ATOMS: atom_id res chain seq x y z
N MET A 1 -13.59 -6.07 -12.76
CA MET A 1 -12.57 -7.01 -12.28
C MET A 1 -11.55 -6.28 -11.43
N ALA A 2 -11.10 -6.90 -10.36
CA ALA A 2 -10.07 -6.31 -9.52
C ALA A 2 -8.72 -6.30 -10.24
N LYS A 3 -7.98 -5.22 -10.11
CA LYS A 3 -6.61 -5.14 -10.61
C LYS A 3 -5.68 -5.93 -9.71
N SER A 4 -4.62 -6.46 -10.28
CA SER A 4 -3.58 -7.12 -9.52
C SER A 4 -2.20 -6.75 -10.07
N ILE A 5 -1.17 -6.92 -9.26
CA ILE A 5 0.21 -6.68 -9.66
C ILE A 5 1.11 -7.70 -8.98
N HIS A 6 2.08 -8.21 -9.73
CA HIS A 6 3.04 -9.15 -9.18
C HIS A 6 4.04 -8.42 -8.28
N THR A 7 4.39 -9.03 -7.17
CA THR A 7 5.30 -8.41 -6.19
C THR A 7 6.67 -8.08 -6.79
N SER A 8 7.13 -8.86 -7.78
CA SER A 8 8.40 -8.57 -8.46
C SER A 8 8.40 -7.25 -9.23
N ASP A 9 7.23 -6.72 -9.53
CA ASP A 9 7.08 -5.44 -10.26
C ASP A 9 6.96 -4.24 -9.32
N ILE A 10 6.99 -4.47 -8.02
CA ILE A 10 6.79 -3.42 -7.01
C ILE A 10 8.12 -3.12 -6.32
N ASP A 11 8.59 -1.89 -6.44
CA ASP A 11 9.75 -1.41 -5.70
C ASP A 11 9.37 -0.40 -4.61
N THR A 12 8.20 0.22 -4.72
CA THR A 12 7.73 1.22 -3.77
C THR A 12 6.24 1.03 -3.51
N ILE A 13 5.88 1.05 -2.24
CA ILE A 13 4.49 1.03 -1.79
C ILE A 13 4.18 2.41 -1.22
N ILE A 14 3.09 3.01 -1.67
CA ILE A 14 2.66 4.32 -1.19
C ILE A 14 1.44 4.15 -0.30
N LEU A 15 1.52 4.65 0.94
CA LEU A 15 0.34 4.80 1.79
C LEU A 15 -0.24 6.18 1.55
N ALA A 16 -1.40 6.24 0.93
CA ALA A 16 -2.08 7.48 0.61
C ALA A 16 -2.98 7.90 1.77
N CYS A 17 -2.97 9.18 2.08
CA CYS A 17 -3.87 9.75 3.08
C CYS A 17 -4.30 11.14 2.63
N GLU A 18 -5.39 11.65 3.18
CA GLU A 18 -5.91 12.94 2.70
C GLU A 18 -5.02 14.12 3.10
N ALA A 19 -4.42 14.07 4.28
CA ALA A 19 -3.74 15.23 4.84
C ALA A 19 -2.33 14.93 5.35
N GLY A 20 -1.77 13.77 5.08
CA GLY A 20 -0.45 13.41 5.59
C GLY A 20 -0.38 13.36 7.11
N ILE A 21 -1.45 12.94 7.74
CA ILE A 21 -1.59 12.93 9.20
C ILE A 21 -0.81 11.79 9.85
N GLY A 22 -0.59 11.91 11.16
CA GLY A 22 0.22 10.97 11.94
C GLY A 22 -0.22 9.51 11.87
N SER A 23 -1.51 9.24 11.65
CA SER A 23 -2.00 7.87 11.56
C SER A 23 -1.45 7.13 10.35
N SER A 24 -1.26 7.81 9.22
CA SER A 24 -0.65 7.16 8.05
C SER A 24 0.83 6.87 8.27
N LEU A 25 1.52 7.72 9.02
CA LEU A 25 2.90 7.49 9.40
C LEU A 25 3.03 6.24 10.29
N MET A 26 2.09 6.03 11.21
CA MET A 26 2.05 4.81 12.02
C MET A 26 1.91 3.57 11.15
N SER A 27 1.03 3.63 10.15
CA SER A 27 0.84 2.52 9.21
C SER A 27 2.09 2.24 8.38
N VAL A 28 2.76 3.29 7.92
CA VAL A 28 4.03 3.15 7.19
C VAL A 28 5.06 2.44 8.06
N ASN A 29 5.24 2.90 9.30
CA ASN A 29 6.22 2.31 10.20
C ASN A 29 5.88 0.86 10.55
N ALA A 30 4.61 0.55 10.75
CA ALA A 30 4.17 -0.81 11.03
C ALA A 30 4.46 -1.74 9.85
N LEU A 31 4.19 -1.27 8.64
CA LEU A 31 4.44 -2.05 7.43
C LEU A 31 5.94 -2.26 7.20
N LYS A 32 6.74 -1.21 7.37
CA LYS A 32 8.21 -1.32 7.28
C LYS A 32 8.76 -2.37 8.25
N LYS A 33 8.24 -2.38 9.47
CA LYS A 33 8.65 -3.33 10.50
C LYS A 33 8.32 -4.75 10.10
N LYS A 34 7.13 -4.97 9.52
CA LYS A 34 6.72 -6.29 9.05
C LYS A 34 7.60 -6.78 7.92
N PHE A 35 7.94 -5.93 6.96
CA PHE A 35 8.87 -6.27 5.88
C PHE A 35 10.26 -6.62 6.42
N LYS A 36 10.74 -5.86 7.38
CA LYS A 36 12.04 -6.12 8.01
C LYS A 36 12.06 -7.49 8.69
N LYS A 37 11.01 -7.83 9.42
CA LYS A 37 10.88 -9.14 10.07
C LYS A 37 10.84 -10.28 9.06
N ALA A 38 10.26 -10.04 7.90
CA ALA A 38 10.18 -11.04 6.83
C ALA A 38 11.45 -11.14 6.00
N GLY A 39 12.45 -10.28 6.25
CA GLY A 39 13.69 -10.29 5.50
C GLY A 39 13.59 -9.64 4.13
N ILE A 40 12.56 -8.87 3.88
CA ILE A 40 12.35 -8.20 2.59
C ILE A 40 12.97 -6.81 2.66
N LYS A 41 13.95 -6.56 1.79
CA LYS A 41 14.75 -5.32 1.82
C LYS A 41 14.59 -4.45 0.57
N ASP A 42 14.03 -5.00 -0.49
CA ASP A 42 14.01 -4.34 -1.80
C ASP A 42 12.77 -3.47 -2.02
N VAL A 43 11.94 -3.29 -1.00
CA VAL A 43 10.70 -2.55 -1.10
C VAL A 43 10.75 -1.33 -0.20
N ASN A 44 10.49 -0.16 -0.79
CA ASN A 44 10.36 1.09 -0.05
C ASN A 44 8.90 1.32 0.31
N VAL A 45 8.66 1.77 1.53
CA VAL A 45 7.32 2.14 1.98
C VAL A 45 7.35 3.62 2.34
N ILE A 46 6.53 4.41 1.65
CA ILE A 46 6.45 5.85 1.87
C ILE A 46 5.00 6.26 2.05
N HIS A 47 4.76 7.47 2.55
CA HIS A 47 3.41 8.03 2.62
C HIS A 47 3.35 9.34 1.83
N LYS A 48 2.18 9.60 1.24
CA LYS A 48 1.92 10.83 0.50
C LYS A 48 0.47 11.23 0.67
N ALA A 49 0.19 12.53 0.62
CA ALA A 49 -1.18 13.01 0.51
C ALA A 49 -1.76 12.54 -0.84
N THR A 50 -3.05 12.21 -0.86
CA THR A 50 -3.71 11.69 -2.05
C THR A 50 -3.49 12.59 -3.27
N ALA A 51 -3.58 13.91 -3.08
CA ALA A 51 -3.47 14.88 -4.17
C ALA A 51 -2.12 14.87 -4.88
N ILE A 52 -1.06 14.37 -4.22
CA ILE A 52 0.29 14.36 -4.78
C ILE A 52 0.82 12.95 -5.08
N VAL A 53 -0.04 11.94 -5.00
CA VAL A 53 0.34 10.58 -5.38
C VAL A 53 0.66 10.55 -6.87
N PRO A 54 1.82 9.99 -7.28
CA PRO A 54 2.18 9.92 -8.70
C PRO A 54 1.21 9.04 -9.49
N LYS A 55 0.92 9.44 -10.72
CA LYS A 55 0.04 8.64 -11.59
C LYS A 55 0.67 7.34 -12.05
N ASP A 56 1.98 7.22 -11.95
CA ASP A 56 2.71 6.00 -12.29
C ASP A 56 2.95 5.08 -11.09
N ALA A 57 2.35 5.39 -9.94
CA ALA A 57 2.42 4.53 -8.77
C ALA A 57 1.87 3.15 -9.11
N LYS A 58 2.50 2.12 -8.59
CA LYS A 58 2.13 0.73 -8.89
C LYS A 58 1.22 0.13 -7.83
N LEU A 59 1.57 0.30 -6.56
CA LEU A 59 0.76 -0.19 -5.45
C LEU A 59 0.54 0.93 -4.45
N ILE A 60 -0.73 1.17 -4.14
CA ILE A 60 -1.13 2.17 -3.16
C ILE A 60 -2.00 1.50 -2.10
N ILE A 61 -1.72 1.81 -0.85
CA ILE A 61 -2.52 1.34 0.28
C ILE A 61 -3.18 2.56 0.91
N CYS A 62 -4.46 2.47 1.19
CA CYS A 62 -5.20 3.58 1.79
C CYS A 62 -6.36 3.07 2.62
N HIS A 63 -6.94 3.95 3.44
CA HIS A 63 -8.16 3.62 4.14
C HIS A 63 -9.31 3.46 3.15
N ASN A 64 -10.22 2.52 3.42
CA ASN A 64 -11.36 2.27 2.54
C ASN A 64 -12.19 3.52 2.26
N GLY A 65 -12.24 4.44 3.21
CA GLY A 65 -13.02 5.68 3.07
C GLY A 65 -12.52 6.63 1.98
N ILE A 66 -11.25 6.53 1.56
CA ILE A 66 -10.69 7.39 0.52
C ILE A 66 -10.27 6.62 -0.72
N LYS A 67 -10.64 5.36 -0.81
CA LYS A 67 -10.21 4.47 -1.88
C LYS A 67 -10.59 5.00 -3.27
N ASP A 68 -11.79 5.52 -3.43
CA ASP A 68 -12.25 6.05 -4.71
C ASP A 68 -11.45 7.29 -5.13
N SER A 69 -11.12 8.15 -4.18
CA SER A 69 -10.30 9.34 -4.46
C SER A 69 -8.90 8.94 -4.91
N VAL A 70 -8.32 7.93 -4.27
CA VAL A 70 -6.99 7.42 -4.64
C VAL A 70 -7.02 6.80 -6.02
N LYS A 71 -8.04 6.04 -6.35
CA LYS A 71 -8.21 5.44 -7.69
C LYS A 71 -8.34 6.52 -8.77
N ALA A 72 -9.04 7.60 -8.47
CA ALA A 72 -9.17 8.71 -9.41
C ALA A 72 -7.83 9.40 -9.65
N GLN A 73 -7.00 9.53 -8.62
CA GLN A 73 -5.68 10.16 -8.71
C GLN A 73 -4.68 9.29 -9.47
N ALA A 74 -4.71 7.97 -9.27
CA ALA A 74 -3.78 7.03 -9.87
C ALA A 74 -4.55 5.85 -10.48
N PRO A 75 -5.20 6.04 -11.64
CA PRO A 75 -6.11 5.03 -12.18
C PRO A 75 -5.43 3.73 -12.62
N ASN A 76 -4.13 3.76 -12.83
CA ASN A 76 -3.39 2.56 -13.25
C ASN A 76 -2.78 1.79 -12.08
N ALA A 77 -2.86 2.33 -10.87
CA ALA A 77 -2.30 1.67 -9.69
C ALA A 77 -3.24 0.59 -9.17
N VAL A 78 -2.66 -0.40 -8.51
CA VAL A 78 -3.43 -1.34 -7.70
C VAL A 78 -3.65 -0.68 -6.34
N VAL A 79 -4.90 -0.47 -5.96
CA VAL A 79 -5.27 0.21 -4.73
C VAL A 79 -5.87 -0.79 -3.76
N VAL A 80 -5.20 -0.96 -2.62
CA VAL A 80 -5.64 -1.88 -1.58
C VAL A 80 -6.13 -1.07 -0.38
N GLY A 81 -7.36 -1.32 0.04
CA GLY A 81 -7.96 -0.61 1.16
C GLY A 81 -7.86 -1.38 2.46
N PHE A 82 -7.70 -0.66 3.56
CA PHE A 82 -7.74 -1.22 4.91
C PHE A 82 -8.83 -0.53 5.73
N LYS A 83 -9.27 -1.19 6.79
CA LYS A 83 -10.30 -0.66 7.69
C LYS A 83 -9.70 -0.03 8.94
N MET A 84 -8.62 -0.58 9.43
CA MET A 84 -7.98 -0.14 10.68
C MET A 84 -6.58 0.36 10.39
N PHE A 85 -6.23 1.52 10.97
CA PHE A 85 -4.88 2.07 10.81
C PHE A 85 -3.82 1.25 11.54
N PHE A 86 -4.24 0.40 12.46
CA PHE A 86 -3.33 -0.37 13.30
C PHE A 86 -3.69 -1.86 13.23
N ASN A 87 -2.71 -2.69 12.89
CA ASN A 87 -2.85 -4.16 12.85
C ASN A 87 -3.94 -4.69 11.92
N ASP A 88 -4.22 -4.00 10.82
CA ASP A 88 -5.16 -4.55 9.84
C ASP A 88 -4.54 -5.78 9.17
N PRO A 89 -5.30 -6.88 9.02
CA PRO A 89 -4.80 -8.10 8.35
C PRO A 89 -4.29 -7.88 6.93
N VAL A 90 -4.74 -6.83 6.25
CA VAL A 90 -4.27 -6.46 4.92
C VAL A 90 -2.76 -6.30 4.87
N PHE A 91 -2.16 -5.71 5.91
CA PHE A 91 -0.71 -5.52 5.95
C PHE A 91 0.03 -6.85 5.96
N ASP A 92 -0.48 -7.82 6.71
CA ASP A 92 0.11 -9.16 6.76
C ASP A 92 -0.04 -9.88 5.42
N HIS A 93 -1.19 -9.72 4.76
CA HIS A 93 -1.41 -10.30 3.43
C HIS A 93 -0.44 -9.75 2.39
N ILE A 94 -0.17 -8.45 2.43
CA ILE A 94 0.77 -7.80 1.52
C ILE A 94 2.18 -8.33 1.76
N VAL A 95 2.62 -8.38 3.00
CA VAL A 95 3.94 -8.90 3.34
C VAL A 95 4.07 -10.36 2.93
N GLN A 96 3.03 -11.16 3.17
CA GLN A 96 3.04 -12.57 2.80
C GLN A 96 3.14 -12.76 1.29
N ALA A 97 2.49 -11.91 0.50
CA ALA A 97 2.59 -11.96 -0.96
C ALA A 97 4.03 -11.73 -1.42
N PHE A 98 4.75 -10.80 -0.78
CA PHE A 98 6.16 -10.58 -1.10
C PHE A 98 7.03 -11.77 -0.70
N VAL A 99 6.74 -12.39 0.45
CA VAL A 99 7.48 -13.58 0.90
C VAL A 99 7.27 -14.74 -0.08
N ASP A 100 6.04 -14.92 -0.54
CA ASP A 100 5.68 -16.01 -1.44
C ASP A 100 6.00 -15.72 -2.91
N GLY A 101 6.27 -14.47 -3.26
CA GLY A 101 6.50 -14.06 -4.64
C GLY A 101 5.25 -14.16 -5.50
N THR A 102 4.09 -13.83 -4.94
CA THR A 102 2.80 -13.91 -5.63
C THR A 102 2.30 -12.51 -6.03
N GLU A 103 1.02 -12.41 -6.38
CA GLU A 103 0.40 -11.15 -6.77
C GLU A 103 -0.37 -10.54 -5.62
N ILE A 104 -0.53 -9.22 -5.69
CA ILE A 104 -1.40 -8.45 -4.78
C ILE A 104 -2.56 -7.94 -5.61
N SER A 105 -3.78 -8.21 -5.15
CA SER A 105 -5.01 -7.80 -5.82
C SER A 105 -5.75 -6.74 -5.02
N GLU A 106 -6.51 -5.91 -5.72
CA GLU A 106 -7.45 -4.98 -5.08
C GLU A 106 -8.49 -5.76 -4.30
N ASN A 107 -8.93 -5.18 -3.19
CA ASN A 107 -9.95 -5.79 -2.34
C ASN A 107 -11.25 -4.97 -2.32
#